data_23a2607efa2e4d87bf6727323a658d8f
#
_entry.id   23a2607efa2e4d87bf6727323a658d8f
#
_cell.length_a   1.000
_cell.length_b   1.000
_cell.length_c   1.000
_cell.angle_alpha   90.00
_cell.angle_beta   90.00
_cell.angle_gamma   90.00
#
_symmetry.space_group_name_H-M   'P 1'
#
loop_
_entity.id
_entity.type
_entity.pdbx_description
1 polymer ?
#
loop_
_entity_poly.entity_id
_entity_poly.type
_entity_poly.pdbx_seq_one_letter_code
_entity_poly.pdbx_strand_id
1 'polypeptide(L)'
;MLELRDITKIYNPGEITELALFRDFRLTVEDGEFLSIVGSNGSGKTSMLNIICGSIPVEKGQILIGGKDVTKIPEYKRYANIGRVYQNPATGTCPNLTIAENMALADNKGKRYGFSRGVNRSRLEFYREQLAALGLGLENKTDVLAGSLSGGQRQAVALLMSTMTPIDFLILDEHTAALDPKTAEIIMALTDKIVREKKITAIMVTHNLRYAVEYGSRILMMHKGEIVLDRTGEEKANTSVSDLLGLFNEISIECGN
;
A
#
# COMPACT_ATOMS: atom_id res chain seq x y z
N MET A 1 -3.27 6.39 13.44
CA MET A 1 -4.55 6.85 12.86
C MET A 1 -4.28 7.74 11.67
N LEU A 2 -4.95 7.50 10.55
CA LEU A 2 -4.98 8.36 9.36
C LEU A 2 -6.38 8.96 9.22
N GLU A 3 -6.45 10.26 8.93
CA GLU A 3 -7.73 10.93 8.66
C GLU A 3 -7.63 11.78 7.38
N LEU A 4 -8.58 11.58 6.49
CA LEU A 4 -8.88 12.45 5.36
C LEU A 4 -10.14 13.25 5.71
N ARG A 5 -10.03 14.57 5.82
CA ARG A 5 -11.12 15.46 6.21
C ARG A 5 -11.48 16.39 5.07
N ASP A 6 -12.71 16.26 4.56
CA ASP A 6 -13.31 17.14 3.55
C ASP A 6 -12.43 17.32 2.30
N ILE A 7 -11.83 16.23 1.84
CA ILE A 7 -10.90 16.26 0.70
C ILE A 7 -11.66 16.57 -0.59
N THR A 8 -11.26 17.64 -1.26
CA THR A 8 -11.71 17.97 -2.61
C THR A 8 -10.54 17.82 -3.57
N LYS A 9 -10.76 17.05 -4.65
CA LYS A 9 -9.79 16.85 -5.72
C LYS A 9 -10.43 17.01 -7.08
N ILE A 10 -9.94 17.98 -7.86
CA ILE A 10 -10.40 18.28 -9.22
C ILE A 10 -9.22 18.09 -10.17
N TYR A 11 -9.39 17.28 -11.19
CA TYR A 11 -8.45 17.15 -12.30
C TYR A 11 -8.85 18.07 -13.45
N ASN A 12 -7.86 18.68 -14.11
CA ASN A 12 -8.03 19.57 -15.26
C ASN A 12 -9.05 20.71 -15.01
N PRO A 13 -8.92 21.49 -13.90
CA PRO A 13 -9.91 22.50 -13.56
C PRO A 13 -10.03 23.56 -14.66
N GLY A 14 -11.28 23.86 -15.06
CA GLY A 14 -11.59 24.82 -16.13
C GLY A 14 -11.43 24.30 -17.56
N GLU A 15 -11.09 23.02 -17.74
CA GLU A 15 -11.02 22.37 -19.06
C GLU A 15 -12.28 21.55 -19.36
N ILE A 16 -12.48 21.19 -20.65
CA ILE A 16 -13.57 20.29 -21.07
C ILE A 16 -13.48 18.92 -20.39
N THR A 17 -12.26 18.52 -19.99
CA THR A 17 -11.95 17.27 -19.30
C THR A 17 -11.95 17.40 -17.78
N GLU A 18 -12.53 18.47 -17.23
CA GLU A 18 -12.61 18.66 -15.79
C GLU A 18 -13.32 17.47 -15.12
N LEU A 19 -12.66 16.89 -14.12
CA LEU A 19 -13.18 15.80 -13.32
C LEU A 19 -13.04 16.13 -11.83
N ALA A 20 -14.12 16.44 -11.16
CA ALA A 20 -14.16 16.52 -9.70
C ALA A 20 -14.24 15.10 -9.13
N LEU A 21 -13.07 14.50 -8.85
CA LEU A 21 -12.99 13.13 -8.38
C LEU A 21 -13.47 12.98 -6.94
N PHE A 22 -13.02 13.88 -6.04
CA PHE A 22 -13.46 13.91 -4.64
C PHE A 22 -14.14 15.22 -4.32
N ARG A 23 -15.28 15.15 -3.62
CA ARG A 23 -16.04 16.29 -3.09
C ARG A 23 -16.33 16.01 -1.63
N ASP A 24 -15.65 16.76 -0.74
CA ASP A 24 -15.77 16.62 0.73
C ASP A 24 -15.58 15.17 1.21
N PHE A 25 -14.67 14.41 0.54
CA PHE A 25 -14.39 13.01 0.84
C PHE A 25 -13.76 12.88 2.23
N ARG A 26 -14.28 11.93 2.99
CA ARG A 26 -13.80 11.63 4.36
C ARG A 26 -13.46 10.15 4.49
N LEU A 27 -12.36 9.87 5.17
CA LEU A 27 -11.96 8.52 5.53
C LEU A 27 -11.13 8.58 6.80
N THR A 28 -11.44 7.71 7.75
CA THR A 28 -10.60 7.47 8.93
C THR A 28 -10.14 6.02 8.93
N VAL A 29 -8.85 5.82 9.19
CA VAL A 29 -8.25 4.49 9.40
C VAL A 29 -7.58 4.51 10.77
N GLU A 30 -8.04 3.61 11.64
CA GLU A 30 -7.57 3.54 13.02
C GLU A 30 -6.18 2.90 13.12
N ASP A 31 -5.48 3.13 14.23
CA ASP A 31 -4.18 2.51 14.46
C ASP A 31 -4.31 0.98 14.57
N GLY A 32 -3.47 0.27 13.84
CA GLY A 32 -3.48 -1.20 13.76
C GLY A 32 -4.60 -1.78 12.89
N GLU A 33 -5.43 -0.94 12.25
CA GLU A 33 -6.45 -1.38 11.32
C GLU A 33 -5.82 -1.86 10.00
N PHE A 34 -6.31 -2.97 9.46
CA PHE A 34 -6.00 -3.40 8.11
C PHE A 34 -7.24 -3.21 7.22
N LEU A 35 -7.26 -2.11 6.48
CA LEU A 35 -8.33 -1.73 5.57
C LEU A 35 -8.10 -2.29 4.17
N SER A 36 -9.05 -3.09 3.67
CA SER A 36 -9.09 -3.55 2.28
C SER A 36 -10.03 -2.68 1.47
N ILE A 37 -9.55 -2.14 0.34
CA ILE A 37 -10.32 -1.24 -0.54
C ILE A 37 -10.49 -1.88 -1.91
N VAL A 38 -11.74 -2.02 -2.32
CA VAL A 38 -12.14 -2.50 -3.65
C VAL A 38 -12.90 -1.41 -4.39
N GLY A 39 -13.11 -1.59 -5.69
CA GLY A 39 -13.89 -0.66 -6.52
C GLY A 39 -13.48 -0.75 -7.99
N SER A 40 -14.33 -0.24 -8.88
CA SER A 40 -14.10 -0.22 -10.32
C SER A 40 -12.88 0.64 -10.71
N ASN A 41 -12.42 0.49 -11.94
CA ASN A 41 -11.41 1.38 -12.51
C ASN A 41 -11.97 2.82 -12.53
N GLY A 42 -11.13 3.80 -12.21
CA GLY A 42 -11.55 5.20 -12.13
C GLY A 42 -12.34 5.56 -10.86
N SER A 43 -12.57 4.64 -9.90
CA SER A 43 -13.28 4.97 -8.65
C SER A 43 -12.51 5.87 -7.69
N GLY A 44 -11.21 6.15 -7.94
CA GLY A 44 -10.40 7.06 -7.14
C GLY A 44 -9.42 6.40 -6.18
N LYS A 45 -9.34 5.05 -6.11
CA LYS A 45 -8.47 4.31 -5.16
C LYS A 45 -7.01 4.75 -5.22
N THR A 46 -6.39 4.68 -6.38
CA THR A 46 -4.98 5.07 -6.58
C THR A 46 -4.78 6.58 -6.35
N SER A 47 -5.74 7.41 -6.76
CA SER A 47 -5.70 8.86 -6.49
C SER A 47 -5.72 9.14 -4.99
N MET A 48 -6.56 8.45 -4.22
CA MET A 48 -6.61 8.55 -2.78
C MET A 48 -5.26 8.14 -2.15
N LEU A 49 -4.67 7.01 -2.55
CA LEU A 49 -3.34 6.59 -2.08
C LEU A 49 -2.28 7.65 -2.39
N ASN A 50 -2.29 8.22 -3.58
CA ASN A 50 -1.35 9.26 -3.99
C ASN A 50 -1.55 10.57 -3.21
N ILE A 51 -2.79 10.93 -2.87
CA ILE A 51 -3.11 12.08 -1.99
C ILE A 51 -2.55 11.82 -0.59
N ILE A 52 -2.72 10.63 -0.02
CA ILE A 52 -2.17 10.24 1.28
C ILE A 52 -0.64 10.34 1.26
N CYS A 53 0.01 9.82 0.22
CA CYS A 53 1.45 9.89 0.04
C CYS A 53 1.98 11.32 -0.21
N GLY A 54 1.13 12.23 -0.70
CA GLY A 54 1.52 13.60 -1.04
C GLY A 54 2.06 13.78 -2.46
N SER A 55 1.93 12.76 -3.32
CA SER A 55 2.26 12.82 -4.75
C SER A 55 1.25 13.67 -5.53
N ILE A 56 0.00 13.75 -5.03
CA ILE A 56 -1.08 14.55 -5.62
C ILE A 56 -1.56 15.55 -4.56
N PRO A 57 -1.51 16.86 -4.84
CA PRO A 57 -2.08 17.87 -3.95
C PRO A 57 -3.61 17.88 -4.02
N VAL A 58 -4.23 18.36 -2.95
CA VAL A 58 -5.68 18.56 -2.86
C VAL A 58 -6.03 20.04 -2.94
N GLU A 59 -7.18 20.38 -3.48
CA GLU A 59 -7.68 21.75 -3.57
C GLU A 59 -8.26 22.23 -2.22
N LYS A 60 -8.88 21.31 -1.46
CA LYS A 60 -9.43 21.56 -0.11
C LYS A 60 -9.27 20.33 0.77
N GLY A 61 -9.44 20.55 2.08
CA GLY A 61 -9.43 19.51 3.09
C GLY A 61 -8.10 19.38 3.82
N GLN A 62 -8.04 18.40 4.71
CA GLN A 62 -6.87 18.14 5.54
C GLN A 62 -6.54 16.64 5.55
N ILE A 63 -5.25 16.33 5.61
CA ILE A 63 -4.72 14.98 5.75
C ILE A 63 -3.95 14.95 7.07
N LEU A 64 -4.44 14.13 8.02
CA LEU A 64 -3.77 13.97 9.30
C LEU A 64 -3.20 12.56 9.44
N ILE A 65 -1.97 12.46 9.90
CA ILE A 65 -1.28 11.20 10.22
C ILE A 65 -0.80 11.29 11.66
N GLY A 66 -1.26 10.39 12.52
CA GLY A 66 -0.97 10.43 13.94
C GLY A 66 -1.38 11.76 14.59
N GLY A 67 -2.49 12.36 14.14
CA GLY A 67 -3.00 13.66 14.59
C GLY A 67 -2.23 14.88 14.05
N LYS A 68 -1.17 14.69 13.25
CA LYS A 68 -0.39 15.79 12.65
C LYS A 68 -0.90 16.09 11.25
N ASP A 69 -1.15 17.37 10.94
CA ASP A 69 -1.49 17.81 9.61
C ASP A 69 -0.28 17.69 8.67
N VAL A 70 -0.41 16.83 7.68
CA VAL A 70 0.61 16.58 6.65
C VAL A 70 0.20 17.10 5.27
N THR A 71 -0.92 17.81 5.16
CA THR A 71 -1.52 18.24 3.89
C THR A 71 -0.53 18.96 2.96
N LYS A 72 0.32 19.82 3.53
CA LYS A 72 1.35 20.59 2.80
C LYS A 72 2.76 20.00 2.90
N ILE A 73 2.92 18.84 3.56
CA ILE A 73 4.22 18.20 3.68
C ILE A 73 4.54 17.49 2.36
N PRO A 74 5.71 17.76 1.75
CA PRO A 74 6.08 17.16 0.48
C PRO A 74 6.25 15.64 0.59
N GLU A 75 6.01 14.95 -0.51
CA GLU A 75 5.99 13.49 -0.64
C GLU A 75 7.21 12.81 0.02
N TYR A 76 8.43 13.25 -0.30
CA TYR A 76 9.66 12.64 0.23
C TYR A 76 9.76 12.66 1.76
N LYS A 77 9.15 13.66 2.42
CA LYS A 77 9.08 13.73 3.89
C LYS A 77 8.01 12.80 4.45
N ARG A 78 6.86 12.65 3.76
CA ARG A 78 5.82 11.70 4.16
C ARG A 78 6.31 10.27 4.04
N TYR A 79 7.05 9.94 2.96
CA TYR A 79 7.63 8.61 2.79
C TYR A 79 8.64 8.21 3.86
N ALA A 80 9.14 9.12 4.69
CA ALA A 80 9.95 8.74 5.84
C ALA A 80 9.21 7.76 6.76
N ASN A 81 7.89 7.94 6.91
CA ASN A 81 7.04 7.17 7.83
C ASN A 81 5.97 6.32 7.11
N ILE A 82 5.92 6.32 5.79
CA ILE A 82 5.00 5.51 5.00
C ILE A 82 5.76 4.38 4.31
N GLY A 83 5.31 3.13 4.47
CA GLY A 83 5.70 2.02 3.63
C GLY A 83 4.77 1.96 2.41
N ARG A 84 5.32 1.72 1.21
CA ARG A 84 4.49 1.47 0.03
C ARG A 84 5.03 0.31 -0.78
N VAL A 85 4.14 -0.62 -1.12
CA VAL A 85 4.40 -1.72 -2.04
C VAL A 85 3.55 -1.50 -3.28
N TYR A 86 4.20 -1.50 -4.43
CA TYR A 86 3.57 -1.20 -5.72
C TYR A 86 3.14 -2.47 -6.44
N GLN A 87 2.21 -2.33 -7.37
CA GLN A 87 1.77 -3.40 -8.27
C GLN A 87 2.94 -4.00 -9.06
N ASN A 88 3.82 -3.17 -9.59
CA ASN A 88 5.03 -3.62 -10.26
C ASN A 88 6.18 -3.79 -9.25
N PRO A 89 6.67 -5.01 -9.01
CA PRO A 89 7.79 -5.25 -8.09
C PRO A 89 9.05 -4.47 -8.43
N ALA A 90 9.21 -4.08 -9.71
CA ALA A 90 10.34 -3.31 -10.16
C ALA A 90 10.39 -1.88 -9.59
N THR A 91 9.24 -1.32 -9.27
CA THR A 91 9.15 0.05 -8.73
C THR A 91 9.66 0.14 -7.29
N GLY A 92 9.46 -0.92 -6.50
CA GLY A 92 9.87 -0.98 -5.09
C GLY A 92 11.33 -1.35 -4.85
N THR A 93 12.13 -1.65 -5.90
CA THR A 93 13.52 -2.13 -5.78
C THR A 93 14.41 -1.52 -6.84
N CYS A 94 15.71 -1.43 -6.58
CA CYS A 94 16.73 -1.05 -7.55
C CYS A 94 17.29 -2.31 -8.23
N PRO A 95 16.95 -2.60 -9.50
CA PRO A 95 17.27 -3.89 -10.15
C PRO A 95 18.77 -4.13 -10.30
N ASN A 96 19.56 -3.07 -10.47
CA ASN A 96 21.00 -3.12 -10.67
C ASN A 96 21.80 -3.15 -9.34
N LEU A 97 21.13 -3.14 -8.21
CA LEU A 97 21.72 -3.31 -6.90
C LEU A 97 21.46 -4.73 -6.37
N THR A 98 22.38 -5.23 -5.54
CA THR A 98 22.20 -6.50 -4.84
C THR A 98 21.04 -6.41 -3.82
N ILE A 99 20.57 -7.56 -3.34
CA ILE A 99 19.55 -7.60 -2.26
C ILE A 99 20.06 -6.85 -1.04
N ALA A 100 21.34 -7.08 -0.62
CA ALA A 100 21.92 -6.38 0.52
C ALA A 100 21.98 -4.86 0.33
N GLU A 101 22.30 -4.37 -0.86
CA GLU A 101 22.32 -2.95 -1.17
C GLU A 101 20.90 -2.33 -1.15
N ASN A 102 19.91 -3.03 -1.71
CA ASN A 102 18.51 -2.64 -1.63
C ASN A 102 18.04 -2.54 -0.17
N MET A 103 18.33 -3.55 0.64
CA MET A 103 17.99 -3.54 2.07
C MET A 103 18.71 -2.43 2.83
N ALA A 104 19.98 -2.15 2.48
CA ALA A 104 20.72 -1.03 3.08
C ALA A 104 20.10 0.33 2.77
N LEU A 105 19.56 0.53 1.55
CA LEU A 105 18.81 1.74 1.21
C LEU A 105 17.57 1.88 2.09
N ALA A 106 16.81 0.80 2.28
CA ALA A 106 15.62 0.78 3.13
C ALA A 106 15.95 1.02 4.61
N ASP A 107 17.01 0.38 5.13
CA ASP A 107 17.47 0.54 6.53
C ASP A 107 17.97 1.98 6.82
N ASN A 108 18.44 2.68 5.81
CA ASN A 108 18.88 4.07 5.92
C ASN A 108 17.78 5.10 5.63
N LYS A 109 16.54 4.66 5.41
CA LYS A 109 15.38 5.53 5.19
C LYS A 109 15.23 6.54 6.34
N GLY A 110 15.13 7.82 5.99
CA GLY A 110 14.98 8.92 6.96
C GLY A 110 16.26 9.30 7.73
N LYS A 111 17.37 8.57 7.55
CA LYS A 111 18.66 8.90 8.17
C LYS A 111 19.44 9.89 7.31
N ARG A 112 20.34 10.66 7.95
CA ARG A 112 21.27 11.53 7.22
C ARG A 112 22.35 10.70 6.56
N TYR A 113 22.58 10.90 5.28
CA TYR A 113 23.70 10.30 4.56
C TYR A 113 24.99 11.08 4.87
N GLY A 114 26.05 10.34 5.20
CA GLY A 114 27.40 10.86 5.39
C GLY A 114 28.39 10.20 4.44
N PHE A 115 29.70 10.30 4.71
CA PHE A 115 30.77 9.64 3.96
C PHE A 115 30.98 8.16 4.37
N SER A 116 29.95 7.49 4.87
CA SER A 116 29.99 6.06 5.22
C SER A 116 29.75 5.19 4.00
N ARG A 117 30.13 3.91 4.09
CA ARG A 117 29.83 2.92 3.04
C ARG A 117 28.32 2.72 2.94
N GLY A 118 27.79 2.60 1.72
CA GLY A 118 26.36 2.40 1.46
C GLY A 118 25.80 1.15 2.17
N VAL A 119 26.57 0.05 2.20
CA VAL A 119 26.25 -1.16 2.98
C VAL A 119 27.13 -1.23 4.23
N ASN A 120 26.51 -1.20 5.39
CA ASN A 120 27.18 -1.46 6.65
C ASN A 120 27.32 -2.98 6.84
N ARG A 121 28.54 -3.50 6.80
CA ARG A 121 28.83 -4.94 6.96
C ARG A 121 28.31 -5.53 8.27
N SER A 122 28.25 -4.76 9.36
CA SER A 122 27.70 -5.23 10.64
C SER A 122 26.17 -5.47 10.58
N ARG A 123 25.49 -4.97 9.55
CA ARG A 123 24.04 -5.16 9.33
C ARG A 123 23.70 -6.35 8.45
N LEU A 124 24.69 -6.98 7.80
CA LEU A 124 24.44 -8.08 6.86
C LEU A 124 23.76 -9.27 7.53
N GLU A 125 24.14 -9.60 8.77
CA GLU A 125 23.48 -10.69 9.50
C GLU A 125 22.03 -10.37 9.79
N PHE A 126 21.71 -9.18 10.24
CA PHE A 126 20.35 -8.70 10.38
C PHE A 126 19.56 -8.81 9.07
N TYR A 127 20.16 -8.45 7.93
CA TYR A 127 19.48 -8.58 6.64
C TYR A 127 19.19 -10.04 6.29
N ARG A 128 20.11 -10.96 6.58
CA ARG A 128 19.91 -12.39 6.39
C ARG A 128 18.78 -12.94 7.25
N GLU A 129 18.72 -12.55 8.52
CA GLU A 129 17.64 -12.92 9.44
C GLU A 129 16.28 -12.44 8.92
N GLN A 130 16.21 -11.20 8.46
CA GLN A 130 14.97 -10.65 7.88
C GLN A 130 14.56 -11.39 6.59
N LEU A 131 15.52 -11.75 5.73
CA LEU A 131 15.26 -12.52 4.51
C LEU A 131 14.85 -13.96 4.82
N ALA A 132 15.46 -14.60 5.83
CA ALA A 132 15.09 -15.94 6.28
C ALA A 132 13.62 -16.01 6.75
N ALA A 133 13.12 -14.95 7.41
CA ALA A 133 11.74 -14.87 7.86
C ALA A 133 10.71 -14.90 6.70
N LEU A 134 11.14 -14.60 5.46
CA LEU A 134 10.30 -14.71 4.26
C LEU A 134 10.08 -16.17 3.83
N GLY A 135 10.96 -17.11 4.21
CA GLY A 135 10.88 -18.52 3.82
C GLY A 135 11.12 -18.80 2.34
N LEU A 136 11.81 -17.89 1.63
CA LEU A 136 12.02 -17.96 0.16
C LEU A 136 13.46 -18.32 -0.24
N GLY A 137 14.33 -18.68 0.73
CA GLY A 137 15.72 -19.01 0.49
C GLY A 137 16.58 -17.84 0.02
N LEU A 138 16.20 -16.60 0.37
CA LEU A 138 16.89 -15.39 -0.04
C LEU A 138 18.01 -14.97 0.91
N GLU A 139 18.06 -15.51 2.12
CA GLU A 139 19.08 -15.25 3.12
C GLU A 139 20.51 -15.62 2.66
N ASN A 140 20.61 -16.58 1.76
CA ASN A 140 21.87 -17.01 1.15
C ASN A 140 22.18 -16.30 -0.17
N LYS A 141 21.35 -15.35 -0.59
CA LYS A 141 21.42 -14.65 -1.90
C LYS A 141 21.62 -13.15 -1.77
N THR A 142 22.17 -12.68 -0.66
CA THR A 142 22.34 -11.25 -0.38
C THR A 142 23.13 -10.49 -1.45
N ASP A 143 24.04 -11.17 -2.13
CA ASP A 143 24.92 -10.60 -3.18
C ASP A 143 24.33 -10.73 -4.60
N VAL A 144 23.13 -11.31 -4.73
CA VAL A 144 22.43 -11.46 -6.02
C VAL A 144 21.73 -10.15 -6.36
N LEU A 145 21.77 -9.75 -7.63
CA LEU A 145 21.08 -8.55 -8.11
C LEU A 145 19.55 -8.70 -7.97
N ALA A 146 18.88 -7.68 -7.46
CA ALA A 146 17.43 -7.69 -7.29
C ALA A 146 16.68 -7.87 -8.63
N GLY A 147 17.28 -7.43 -9.74
CA GLY A 147 16.72 -7.61 -11.08
C GLY A 147 16.65 -9.05 -11.57
N SER A 148 17.45 -9.97 -11.00
CA SER A 148 17.46 -11.40 -11.36
C SER A 148 16.49 -12.25 -10.53
N LEU A 149 15.80 -11.66 -9.55
CA LEU A 149 14.80 -12.32 -8.74
C LEU A 149 13.53 -12.58 -9.55
N SER A 150 12.80 -13.66 -9.23
CA SER A 150 11.43 -13.84 -9.73
C SER A 150 10.52 -12.71 -9.25
N GLY A 151 9.41 -12.46 -9.94
CA GLY A 151 8.44 -11.43 -9.57
C GLY A 151 8.00 -11.54 -8.10
N GLY A 152 7.67 -12.74 -7.62
CA GLY A 152 7.28 -12.98 -6.24
C GLY A 152 8.40 -12.76 -5.24
N GLN A 153 9.63 -13.25 -5.52
CA GLN A 153 10.79 -13.00 -4.67
C GLN A 153 11.08 -11.50 -4.54
N ARG A 154 11.00 -10.80 -5.67
CA ARG A 154 11.23 -9.35 -5.70
C ARG A 154 10.14 -8.58 -4.95
N GLN A 155 8.88 -9.03 -5.05
CA GLN A 155 7.76 -8.46 -4.30
C GLN A 155 7.92 -8.69 -2.78
N ALA A 156 8.35 -9.89 -2.37
CA ALA A 156 8.63 -10.18 -0.97
C ALA A 156 9.76 -9.29 -0.40
N VAL A 157 10.83 -9.08 -1.19
CA VAL A 157 11.90 -8.14 -0.81
C VAL A 157 11.38 -6.71 -0.71
N ALA A 158 10.54 -6.24 -1.67
CA ALA A 158 9.94 -4.91 -1.62
C ALA A 158 9.04 -4.72 -0.39
N LEU A 159 8.24 -5.72 -0.04
CA LEU A 159 7.41 -5.74 1.17
C LEU A 159 8.27 -5.66 2.43
N LEU A 160 9.32 -6.48 2.53
CA LEU A 160 10.26 -6.47 3.64
C LEU A 160 10.91 -5.10 3.79
N MET A 161 11.45 -4.54 2.71
CA MET A 161 12.07 -3.21 2.69
C MET A 161 11.11 -2.11 3.14
N SER A 162 9.85 -2.19 2.72
CA SER A 162 8.82 -1.21 3.09
C SER A 162 8.49 -1.20 4.58
N THR A 163 8.80 -2.30 5.29
CA THR A 163 8.48 -2.51 6.71
C THR A 163 9.71 -2.69 7.60
N MET A 164 10.93 -2.49 7.08
CA MET A 164 12.20 -2.64 7.84
C MET A 164 12.40 -1.56 8.90
N THR A 165 11.98 -0.34 8.60
CA THR A 165 12.04 0.79 9.54
C THR A 165 10.66 1.02 10.14
N PRO A 166 10.55 1.65 11.32
CA PRO A 166 9.26 2.05 11.86
C PRO A 166 8.48 2.92 10.86
N ILE A 167 7.22 2.57 10.63
CA ILE A 167 6.31 3.29 9.74
C ILE A 167 4.98 3.54 10.45
N ASP A 168 4.31 4.63 10.12
CA ASP A 168 2.99 4.94 10.65
C ASP A 168 1.92 4.06 9.99
N PHE A 169 2.07 3.78 8.68
CA PHE A 169 1.22 2.83 7.97
C PHE A 169 1.87 2.30 6.68
N LEU A 170 1.30 1.18 6.20
CA LEU A 170 1.70 0.47 5.00
C LEU A 170 0.63 0.61 3.92
N ILE A 171 1.02 1.05 2.74
CA ILE A 171 0.17 1.10 1.55
C ILE A 171 0.53 -0.07 0.63
N LEU A 172 -0.48 -0.86 0.27
CA LEU A 172 -0.40 -2.00 -0.61
C LEU A 172 -1.25 -1.71 -1.86
N ASP A 173 -0.60 -1.30 -2.96
CA ASP A 173 -1.27 -0.85 -4.17
C ASP A 173 -1.26 -1.98 -5.20
N GLU A 174 -2.33 -2.82 -5.20
CA GLU A 174 -2.48 -3.99 -6.08
C GLU A 174 -1.25 -4.92 -6.10
N HIS A 175 -0.58 -5.04 -4.98
CA HIS A 175 0.77 -5.60 -4.86
C HIS A 175 0.91 -7.08 -5.24
N THR A 176 -0.20 -7.76 -5.53
CA THR A 176 -0.22 -9.17 -5.98
C THR A 176 -0.70 -9.34 -7.43
N ALA A 177 -1.18 -8.27 -8.08
CA ALA A 177 -1.85 -8.37 -9.38
C ALA A 177 -0.92 -8.81 -10.53
N ALA A 178 0.39 -8.53 -10.42
CA ALA A 178 1.39 -8.91 -11.44
C ALA A 178 1.99 -10.32 -11.21
N LEU A 179 1.49 -11.09 -10.23
CA LEU A 179 2.02 -12.39 -9.83
C LEU A 179 1.10 -13.53 -10.30
N ASP A 180 1.67 -14.71 -10.49
CA ASP A 180 0.87 -15.92 -10.68
C ASP A 180 0.06 -16.25 -9.40
N PRO A 181 -1.08 -16.97 -9.51
CA PRO A 181 -1.99 -17.19 -8.39
C PRO A 181 -1.34 -17.81 -7.15
N LYS A 182 -0.45 -18.80 -7.34
CA LYS A 182 0.23 -19.47 -6.22
C LYS A 182 1.19 -18.53 -5.49
N THR A 183 1.94 -17.76 -6.24
CA THR A 183 2.87 -16.76 -5.69
C THR A 183 2.09 -15.63 -5.01
N ALA A 184 0.97 -15.18 -5.59
CA ALA A 184 0.11 -14.17 -4.99
C ALA A 184 -0.42 -14.59 -3.61
N GLU A 185 -0.84 -15.85 -3.44
CA GLU A 185 -1.27 -16.40 -2.15
C GLU A 185 -0.14 -16.37 -1.11
N ILE A 186 1.06 -16.75 -1.51
CA ILE A 186 2.25 -16.71 -0.61
C ILE A 186 2.52 -15.26 -0.17
N ILE A 187 2.49 -14.30 -1.10
CA ILE A 187 2.74 -12.89 -0.79
C ILE A 187 1.63 -12.32 0.10
N MET A 188 0.37 -12.69 -0.13
CA MET A 188 -0.74 -12.26 0.74
C MET A 188 -0.61 -12.80 2.16
N ALA A 189 -0.31 -14.08 2.32
CA ALA A 189 -0.09 -14.69 3.63
C ALA A 189 1.10 -14.04 4.37
N LEU A 190 2.18 -13.74 3.65
CA LEU A 190 3.35 -13.03 4.19
C LEU A 190 2.99 -11.60 4.60
N THR A 191 2.20 -10.90 3.78
CA THR A 191 1.72 -9.55 4.07
C THR A 191 0.90 -9.52 5.37
N ASP A 192 -0.07 -10.40 5.50
CA ASP A 192 -0.93 -10.51 6.68
C ASP A 192 -0.09 -10.82 7.94
N LYS A 193 0.84 -11.76 7.83
CA LYS A 193 1.78 -12.09 8.91
C LYS A 193 2.57 -10.86 9.36
N ILE A 194 3.20 -10.14 8.45
CA ILE A 194 4.01 -8.95 8.76
C ILE A 194 3.16 -7.84 9.40
N VAL A 195 1.97 -7.58 8.85
CA VAL A 195 1.06 -6.56 9.36
C VAL A 195 0.64 -6.88 10.79
N ARG A 196 0.26 -8.13 11.07
CA ARG A 196 -0.18 -8.57 12.41
C ARG A 196 0.97 -8.59 13.42
N GLU A 197 2.11 -9.18 13.07
CA GLU A 197 3.27 -9.30 13.98
C GLU A 197 3.81 -7.92 14.37
N LYS A 198 3.89 -7.00 13.42
CA LYS A 198 4.39 -5.64 13.64
C LYS A 198 3.30 -4.64 14.08
N LYS A 199 2.03 -5.06 14.13
CA LYS A 199 0.86 -4.22 14.45
C LYS A 199 0.80 -2.95 13.59
N ILE A 200 1.08 -3.10 12.29
CA ILE A 200 1.12 -1.98 11.34
C ILE A 200 -0.31 -1.65 10.90
N THR A 201 -0.66 -0.36 10.87
CA THR A 201 -1.85 0.10 10.15
C THR A 201 -1.63 -0.10 8.66
N ALA A 202 -2.54 -0.80 7.96
CA ALA A 202 -2.36 -1.12 6.54
C ALA A 202 -3.58 -0.72 5.70
N ILE A 203 -3.32 -0.21 4.49
CA ILE A 203 -4.32 0.06 3.48
C ILE A 203 -3.97 -0.75 2.25
N MET A 204 -4.82 -1.69 1.89
CA MET A 204 -4.66 -2.53 0.71
C MET A 204 -5.71 -2.17 -0.35
N VAL A 205 -5.27 -1.72 -1.50
CA VAL A 205 -6.11 -1.64 -2.70
C VAL A 205 -5.93 -2.94 -3.49
N THR A 206 -7.05 -3.57 -3.85
CA THR A 206 -7.04 -4.81 -4.62
C THR A 206 -8.25 -4.95 -5.54
N HIS A 207 -8.07 -5.60 -6.69
CA HIS A 207 -9.17 -6.06 -7.54
C HIS A 207 -9.60 -7.49 -7.22
N ASN A 208 -8.84 -8.21 -6.39
CA ASN A 208 -9.20 -9.56 -5.95
C ASN A 208 -10.15 -9.49 -4.75
N LEU A 209 -11.45 -9.69 -5.03
CA LEU A 209 -12.49 -9.65 -3.99
C LEU A 209 -12.31 -10.72 -2.92
N ARG A 210 -11.74 -11.88 -3.28
CA ARG A 210 -11.43 -12.94 -2.31
C ARG A 210 -10.43 -12.43 -1.27
N TYR A 211 -9.35 -11.78 -1.70
CA TYR A 211 -8.38 -11.21 -0.76
C TYR A 211 -8.98 -10.10 0.09
N ALA A 212 -9.86 -9.27 -0.46
CA ALA A 212 -10.53 -8.24 0.32
C ALA A 212 -11.43 -8.84 1.41
N VAL A 213 -12.10 -9.97 1.13
CA VAL A 213 -12.92 -10.71 2.11
C VAL A 213 -12.06 -11.44 3.13
N GLU A 214 -11.00 -12.13 2.71
CA GLU A 214 -10.18 -12.98 3.58
C GLU A 214 -9.27 -12.17 4.51
N TYR A 215 -8.70 -11.06 4.02
CA TYR A 215 -7.67 -10.30 4.73
C TYR A 215 -8.19 -8.96 5.24
N GLY A 216 -7.55 -8.49 6.31
CA GLY A 216 -7.91 -7.21 6.94
C GLY A 216 -9.10 -7.29 7.88
N SER A 217 -9.29 -6.20 8.62
CA SER A 217 -10.35 -6.03 9.64
C SER A 217 -11.53 -5.19 9.14
N ARG A 218 -11.37 -4.52 8.00
CA ARG A 218 -12.38 -3.65 7.38
C ARG A 218 -12.34 -3.76 5.87
N ILE A 219 -13.50 -3.68 5.24
CA ILE A 219 -13.67 -3.67 3.79
C ILE A 219 -14.39 -2.39 3.39
N LEU A 220 -13.89 -1.73 2.37
CA LEU A 220 -14.44 -0.51 1.81
C LEU A 220 -14.57 -0.67 0.30
N MET A 221 -15.72 -0.29 -0.25
CA MET A 221 -15.92 -0.22 -1.70
C MET A 221 -16.04 1.24 -2.14
N MET A 222 -15.26 1.60 -3.15
CA MET A 222 -15.28 2.93 -3.75
C MET A 222 -15.89 2.91 -5.15
N HIS A 223 -16.72 3.92 -5.45
CA HIS A 223 -17.26 4.17 -6.78
C HIS A 223 -17.31 5.67 -7.07
N LYS A 224 -16.76 6.12 -8.21
CA LYS A 224 -16.77 7.53 -8.66
C LYS A 224 -16.38 8.55 -7.57
N GLY A 225 -15.38 8.23 -6.76
CA GLY A 225 -14.88 9.11 -5.71
C GLY A 225 -15.66 9.06 -4.39
N GLU A 226 -16.65 8.19 -4.26
CA GLU A 226 -17.47 8.01 -3.07
C GLU A 226 -17.25 6.63 -2.45
N ILE A 227 -17.52 6.53 -1.13
CA ILE A 227 -17.57 5.26 -0.41
C ILE A 227 -19.01 4.75 -0.49
N VAL A 228 -19.19 3.59 -1.15
CA VAL A 228 -20.51 2.97 -1.34
C VAL A 228 -20.73 1.77 -0.43
N LEU A 229 -19.68 1.23 0.16
CA LEU A 229 -19.72 0.19 1.19
C LEU A 229 -18.61 0.46 2.20
N ASP A 230 -18.93 0.30 3.48
CA ASP A 230 -17.97 0.33 4.58
C ASP A 230 -18.41 -0.68 5.65
N ARG A 231 -17.67 -1.80 5.78
CA ARG A 231 -17.99 -2.88 6.71
C ARG A 231 -16.82 -3.21 7.62
N THR A 232 -17.10 -3.29 8.91
CA THR A 232 -16.14 -3.64 9.95
C THR A 232 -16.68 -4.76 10.86
N GLY A 233 -15.84 -5.34 11.70
CA GLY A 233 -16.24 -6.31 12.71
C GLY A 233 -17.07 -7.46 12.18
N GLU A 234 -18.25 -7.71 12.76
CA GLU A 234 -19.14 -8.80 12.36
C GLU A 234 -19.69 -8.64 10.95
N GLU A 235 -19.97 -7.40 10.50
CA GLU A 235 -20.43 -7.16 9.13
C GLU A 235 -19.37 -7.57 8.12
N LYS A 236 -18.10 -7.24 8.39
CA LYS A 236 -16.99 -7.65 7.54
C LYS A 236 -16.80 -9.17 7.57
N ALA A 237 -16.88 -9.79 8.74
CA ALA A 237 -16.72 -11.24 8.89
C ALA A 237 -17.80 -12.05 8.14
N ASN A 238 -19.01 -11.49 8.02
CA ASN A 238 -20.14 -12.10 7.31
C ASN A 238 -20.19 -11.70 5.82
N THR A 239 -19.28 -10.85 5.34
CA THR A 239 -19.27 -10.41 3.94
C THR A 239 -18.70 -11.53 3.05
N SER A 240 -19.45 -11.89 2.01
CA SER A 240 -19.02 -12.85 0.98
C SER A 240 -18.56 -12.15 -0.29
N VAL A 241 -17.84 -12.87 -1.14
CA VAL A 241 -17.48 -12.40 -2.49
C VAL A 241 -18.76 -12.13 -3.32
N SER A 242 -19.81 -12.92 -3.12
CA SER A 242 -21.09 -12.75 -3.82
C SER A 242 -21.78 -11.43 -3.45
N ASP A 243 -21.69 -11.00 -2.19
CA ASP A 243 -22.25 -9.70 -1.75
C ASP A 243 -21.55 -8.54 -2.44
N LEU A 244 -20.21 -8.60 -2.53
CA LEU A 244 -19.44 -7.57 -3.22
C LEU A 244 -19.74 -7.54 -4.72
N LEU A 245 -19.86 -8.70 -5.37
CA LEU A 245 -20.23 -8.80 -6.79
C LEU A 245 -21.65 -8.29 -7.04
N GLY A 246 -22.61 -8.57 -6.14
CA GLY A 246 -23.96 -8.03 -6.21
C GLY A 246 -23.95 -6.50 -6.25
N LEU A 247 -23.26 -5.87 -5.32
CA LEU A 247 -23.09 -4.41 -5.28
C LEU A 247 -22.40 -3.84 -6.53
N PHE A 248 -21.36 -4.50 -7.04
CA PHE A 248 -20.72 -4.09 -8.30
C PHE A 248 -21.70 -4.09 -9.47
N ASN A 249 -22.55 -5.10 -9.56
CA ASN A 249 -23.54 -5.22 -10.63
C ASN A 249 -24.65 -4.15 -10.48
N GLU A 250 -25.17 -3.92 -9.28
CA GLU A 250 -26.17 -2.88 -9.00
C GLU A 250 -25.67 -1.50 -9.41
N ILE A 251 -24.47 -1.14 -8.98
CA ILE A 251 -23.82 0.14 -9.31
C ILE A 251 -23.58 0.27 -10.83
N SER A 252 -23.22 -0.82 -11.51
CA SER A 252 -22.99 -0.81 -12.96
C SER A 252 -24.29 -0.63 -13.73
N ILE A 253 -25.39 -1.22 -13.28
CA ILE A 253 -26.73 -1.08 -13.89
C ILE A 253 -27.25 0.35 -13.72
N GLU A 254 -27.15 0.93 -12.53
CA GLU A 254 -27.58 2.31 -12.25
C GLU A 254 -26.79 3.34 -13.07
N CYS A 255 -25.55 3.04 -13.44
CA CYS A 255 -24.69 3.94 -14.22
C CYS A 255 -24.84 3.79 -15.75
N GLY A 256 -25.67 2.87 -16.24
CA GLY A 256 -26.01 2.75 -17.66
C GLY A 256 -24.87 2.24 -18.55
N ASN A 257 -24.04 1.34 -18.06
CA ASN A 257 -23.02 0.59 -18.83
C ASN A 257 -23.51 -0.83 -19.12
#